data_86067fb03e447b971bad7a5d1debbe8f
#
_entry.id   86067fb03e447b971bad7a5d1debbe8f
#
_cell.length_a   1.000
_cell.length_b   1.000
_cell.length_c   1.000
_cell.angle_alpha   90.00
_cell.angle_beta   90.00
_cell.angle_gamma   90.00
#
_symmetry.space_group_name_H-M   'P 1'
#
loop_
_entity.id
_entity.type
_entity.pdbx_description
1 polymer ?
#
loop_
_entity_poly.entity_id
_entity_poly.type
_entity_poly.pdbx_seq_one_letter_code
_entity_poly.pdbx_strand_id
1 'polypeptide(L)' 'KQELIDQEKQNVQNLNNQIDSINSTLKSLDN' A
#
# COMPACT_ATOMS: atom_id res chain seq x y z
N LYS A 1 -18.29 5.08 13.43
CA LYS A 1 -18.22 6.47 13.03
C LYS A 1 -17.36 6.61 11.81
N GLN A 2 -17.65 7.61 11.02
CA GLN A 2 -16.98 7.80 9.72
C GLN A 2 -15.46 8.00 9.89
N GLU A 3 -15.09 8.59 10.98
CA GLU A 3 -13.67 8.88 11.22
C GLU A 3 -12.83 7.62 11.29
N LEU A 4 -13.35 6.61 11.97
CA LEU A 4 -12.64 5.34 12.10
C LEU A 4 -12.54 4.61 10.75
N ILE A 5 -13.60 4.69 9.97
CA ILE A 5 -13.62 4.08 8.65
C ILE A 5 -12.62 4.77 7.74
N ASP A 6 -12.56 6.09 7.81
CA ASP A 6 -11.63 6.85 6.99
C ASP A 6 -10.18 6.54 7.35
N GLN A 7 -9.89 6.41 8.63
CA GLN A 7 -8.55 6.07 9.09
C GLN A 7 -8.12 4.69 8.57
N GLU A 8 -9.04 3.73 8.66
CA GLU A 8 -8.74 2.39 8.19
C GLU A 8 -8.52 2.36 6.68
N LYS A 9 -9.31 3.12 5.97
CA LYS A 9 -9.16 3.22 4.52
C LYS A 9 -7.79 3.78 4.15
N GLN A 10 -7.34 4.78 4.90
CA GLN A 10 -6.06 5.39 4.66
C GLN A 10 -4.92 4.41 4.93
N ASN A 11 -5.06 3.62 6.00
CA ASN A 11 -4.07 2.61 6.33
C ASN A 11 -3.93 1.57 5.23
N VAL A 12 -5.06 1.12 4.70
CA VAL A 12 -5.07 0.15 3.62
C VAL A 12 -4.39 0.73 2.38
N GLN A 13 -4.66 1.97 2.08
CA GLN A 13 -4.05 2.64 0.93
C GLN A 13 -2.53 2.73 1.09
N ASN A 14 -2.08 3.08 2.29
CA ASN A 14 -0.64 3.16 2.56
C ASN A 14 0.03 1.81 2.39
N LEU A 15 -0.62 0.76 2.88
CA LEU A 15 -0.10 -0.59 2.74
C LEU A 15 -0.04 -1.02 1.27
N ASN A 16 -1.08 -0.70 0.52
CA ASN A 16 -1.12 -1.02 -0.90
C ASN A 16 0.00 -0.31 -1.65
N ASN A 17 0.27 0.93 -1.30
CA ASN A 17 1.36 1.68 -1.91
C ASN A 17 2.70 1.04 -1.62
N GLN A 18 2.88 0.54 -0.40
CA GLN A 18 4.10 -0.15 -0.04
C GLN A 18 4.27 -1.44 -0.82
N ILE A 19 3.20 -2.18 -0.96
CA ILE A 19 3.21 -3.42 -1.72
C ILE A 19 3.59 -3.16 -3.17
N ASP A 20 3.01 -2.13 -3.76
CA ASP A 20 3.33 -1.76 -5.13
C ASP A 20 4.80 -1.42 -5.29
N SER A 21 5.34 -0.69 -4.32
CA SER A 21 6.74 -0.31 -4.35
C SER A 21 7.65 -1.53 -4.26
N ILE A 22 7.30 -2.46 -3.39
CA ILE A 22 8.07 -3.69 -3.23
C ILE A 22 8.00 -4.53 -4.50
N ASN A 23 6.83 -4.65 -5.08
CA ASN A 23 6.65 -5.39 -6.32
C ASN A 23 7.48 -4.81 -7.45
N SER A 24 7.51 -3.50 -7.53
CA SER A 24 8.30 -2.81 -8.55
C SER A 24 9.79 -3.11 -8.37
N THR A 25 10.25 -3.10 -7.13
CA THR A 25 11.64 -3.41 -6.83
C THR A 25 11.98 -4.85 -7.20
N LEU A 26 11.10 -5.77 -6.86
CA LEU A 26 11.31 -7.19 -7.19
C LEU A 26 11.40 -7.40 -8.69
N LYS A 27 10.54 -6.72 -9.42
CA LYS A 27 10.52 -6.82 -10.87
C LYS A 27 11.84 -6.29 -11.45
N SER A 28 12.35 -5.24 -10.87
CA SER A 28 13.60 -4.63 -11.30
C SER A 28 14.77 -5.57 -11.05
N LEU A 29 14.75 -6.26 -9.92
CA LEU A 29 15.82 -7.20 -9.58
C LEU A 29 15.78 -8.44 -10.46
N ASP A 30 14.59 -8.86 -10.83
CA ASP A 30 14.42 -10.07 -11.63
C ASP A 30 14.81 -9.84 -13.08
N ASN A 31 14.92 -8.62 -13.47
CA ASN A 31 15.25 -8.26 -14.82
C ASN A 31 16.78 -8.19 -14.97
#